data_38e66e17b4072a12adb5b97414ab1453
#
_entry.id   38e66e17b4072a12adb5b97414ab1453
#
_cell.length_a   1.000
_cell.length_b   1.000
_cell.length_c   1.000
_cell.angle_alpha   90.00
_cell.angle_beta   90.00
_cell.angle_gamma   90.00
#
_symmetry.space_group_name_H-M   'P 1'
#
loop_
_entity.id
_entity.type
_entity.pdbx_description
1 polymer ?
#
loop_
_entity_poly.entity_id
_entity_poly.type
_entity_poly.pdbx_seq_one_letter_code
_entity_poly.pdbx_strand_id
1 'polypeptide(L)'
;MHKNIRQNTKIRFLLLFYLPLTAIFLFLFMALINASIDNSKVLFSENDFWFDKITKYVGTSKLINIAANENLNNIIDDIENPFEGNIDAEKEGKKHYVLKGCAALHCHGPKGIGSGGPALNKGVFMHSDGSTYALAYIITNGIAGTKMGAYGSTLKEDEILKLIAYIRSVTKK
;
A
#
# COMPACT_ATOMS: atom_id res chain seq x y z
N MET A 1 0.83 -52.31 -50.66
CA MET A 1 1.85 -51.48 -50.01
C MET A 1 1.66 -49.96 -50.13
N HIS A 2 0.58 -49.48 -50.74
CA HIS A 2 0.34 -48.02 -51.00
C HIS A 2 -0.55 -47.28 -49.96
N LYS A 3 -1.20 -47.98 -49.02
CA LYS A 3 -2.11 -47.35 -48.04
C LYS A 3 -1.39 -46.67 -46.85
N ASN A 4 -0.19 -47.10 -46.49
CA ASN A 4 0.54 -46.59 -45.31
C ASN A 4 1.24 -45.23 -45.52
N ILE A 5 1.56 -44.89 -46.77
CA ILE A 5 2.29 -43.63 -47.08
C ILE A 5 1.33 -42.43 -46.99
N ARG A 6 0.04 -42.61 -47.36
CA ARG A 6 -0.96 -41.54 -47.35
C ARG A 6 -1.44 -41.16 -45.97
N GLN A 7 -1.38 -42.05 -44.98
CA GLN A 7 -1.71 -41.72 -43.59
C GLN A 7 -0.60 -40.93 -42.90
N ASN A 8 0.66 -41.25 -43.22
CA ASN A 8 1.79 -40.56 -42.60
C ASN A 8 1.94 -39.09 -43.06
N THR A 9 1.53 -38.76 -44.28
CA THR A 9 1.53 -37.37 -44.78
C THR A 9 0.43 -36.53 -44.14
N LYS A 10 -0.77 -37.09 -43.91
CA LYS A 10 -1.84 -36.35 -43.20
C LYS A 10 -1.51 -36.06 -41.75
N ILE A 11 -0.88 -37.01 -41.06
CA ILE A 11 -0.44 -36.83 -39.65
C ILE A 11 0.69 -35.80 -39.59
N ARG A 12 1.63 -35.81 -40.51
CA ARG A 12 2.73 -34.81 -40.56
C ARG A 12 2.20 -33.40 -40.87
N PHE A 13 1.19 -33.28 -41.77
CA PHE A 13 0.54 -32.01 -42.07
C PHE A 13 -0.24 -31.48 -40.86
N LEU A 14 -0.95 -32.36 -40.15
CA LEU A 14 -1.68 -31.98 -38.93
C LEU A 14 -0.73 -31.49 -37.82
N LEU A 15 0.37 -32.18 -37.61
CA LEU A 15 1.39 -31.80 -36.59
C LEU A 15 2.08 -30.49 -36.94
N LEU A 16 2.37 -30.22 -38.24
CA LEU A 16 3.03 -29.00 -38.69
C LEU A 16 2.17 -27.74 -38.54
N PHE A 17 0.83 -27.86 -38.63
CA PHE A 17 -0.10 -26.71 -38.51
C PHE A 17 -0.66 -26.52 -37.10
N TYR A 18 -0.86 -27.59 -36.31
CA TYR A 18 -1.43 -27.52 -35.00
C TYR A 18 -0.36 -27.23 -33.88
N LEU A 19 0.87 -27.71 -34.06
CA LEU A 19 1.95 -27.42 -33.11
C LEU A 19 2.25 -25.91 -32.97
N PRO A 20 2.40 -25.13 -34.04
CA PRO A 20 2.62 -23.68 -33.88
C PRO A 20 1.40 -22.96 -33.31
N LEU A 21 0.17 -23.40 -33.58
CA LEU A 21 -1.06 -22.79 -33.07
C LEU A 21 -1.19 -23.02 -31.56
N THR A 22 -0.88 -24.21 -31.06
CA THR A 22 -0.87 -24.51 -29.60
C THR A 22 0.24 -23.79 -28.88
N ALA A 23 1.41 -23.65 -29.50
CA ALA A 23 2.52 -22.88 -28.95
C ALA A 23 2.18 -21.38 -28.84
N ILE A 24 1.52 -20.82 -29.88
CA ILE A 24 1.03 -19.43 -29.86
C ILE A 24 -0.04 -19.25 -28.80
N PHE A 25 -0.98 -20.20 -28.66
CA PHE A 25 -2.02 -20.13 -27.64
C PHE A 25 -1.44 -20.22 -26.22
N LEU A 26 -0.47 -21.11 -25.98
CA LEU A 26 0.26 -21.20 -24.70
C LEU A 26 1.05 -19.92 -24.42
N PHE A 27 1.69 -19.34 -25.42
CA PHE A 27 2.43 -18.09 -25.26
C PHE A 27 1.50 -16.91 -24.93
N LEU A 28 0.36 -16.80 -25.64
CA LEU A 28 -0.67 -15.79 -25.36
C LEU A 28 -1.32 -16.01 -23.98
N PHE A 29 -1.57 -17.26 -23.60
CA PHE A 29 -2.11 -17.59 -22.28
C PHE A 29 -1.11 -17.28 -21.17
N MET A 30 0.18 -17.57 -21.35
CA MET A 30 1.25 -17.16 -20.42
C MET A 30 1.43 -15.64 -20.38
N ALA A 31 1.29 -14.94 -21.51
CA ALA A 31 1.32 -13.49 -21.56
C ALA A 31 0.13 -12.87 -20.83
N LEU A 32 -1.07 -13.46 -20.95
CA LEU A 32 -2.27 -13.02 -20.21
C LEU A 32 -2.14 -13.28 -18.70
N ILE A 33 -1.56 -14.42 -18.29
CA ILE A 33 -1.28 -14.70 -16.89
C ILE A 33 -0.25 -13.70 -16.34
N ASN A 34 0.84 -13.47 -17.07
CA ASN A 34 1.85 -12.49 -16.68
C ASN A 34 1.29 -11.07 -16.62
N ALA A 35 0.43 -10.66 -17.55
CA ALA A 35 -0.26 -9.38 -17.52
C ALA A 35 -1.26 -9.28 -16.34
N SER A 36 -1.95 -10.38 -15.97
CA SER A 36 -2.78 -10.41 -14.76
C SER A 36 -1.96 -10.35 -13.46
N ILE A 37 -0.78 -10.97 -13.45
CA ILE A 37 0.16 -10.92 -12.30
C ILE A 37 0.78 -9.52 -12.21
N ASP A 38 1.08 -8.88 -13.34
CA ASP A 38 1.65 -7.53 -13.36
C ASP A 38 0.65 -6.46 -12.93
N ASN A 39 -0.65 -6.64 -13.23
CA ASN A 39 -1.69 -5.76 -12.70
C ASN A 39 -1.86 -5.87 -11.16
N SER A 40 -1.54 -7.01 -10.54
CA SER A 40 -1.48 -7.11 -9.08
C SER A 40 -0.23 -6.46 -8.50
N LYS A 41 0.86 -6.37 -9.27
CA LYS A 41 2.10 -5.62 -8.92
C LYS A 41 1.93 -4.10 -9.00
N VAL A 42 0.98 -3.60 -9.78
CA VAL A 42 0.70 -2.15 -9.86
C VAL A 42 0.10 -1.61 -8.57
N LEU A 43 -0.54 -2.46 -7.76
CA LEU A 43 -1.06 -2.08 -6.44
C LEU A 43 0.02 -2.08 -5.34
N PHE A 44 1.13 -2.78 -5.55
CA PHE A 44 2.24 -2.85 -4.60
C PHE A 44 3.55 -2.71 -5.37
N SER A 45 4.04 -1.49 -5.54
CA SER A 45 5.40 -1.25 -5.98
C SER A 45 6.35 -2.00 -5.02
N GLU A 46 7.32 -2.72 -5.58
CA GLU A 46 8.37 -3.45 -4.84
C GLU A 46 9.20 -2.52 -3.93
N ASN A 47 8.99 -1.20 -4.04
CA ASN A 47 9.52 -0.12 -3.22
C ASN A 47 8.51 0.43 -2.21
N ASP A 48 7.36 -0.21 -1.97
CA ASP A 48 6.41 0.24 -0.98
C ASP A 48 6.94 -0.10 0.42
N PHE A 49 7.73 0.84 0.93
CA PHE A 49 8.30 0.89 2.27
C PHE A 49 7.30 0.42 3.37
N TRP A 50 6.00 0.60 3.14
CA TRP A 50 4.94 0.21 4.04
C TRP A 50 4.49 -1.25 3.92
N PHE A 51 4.62 -1.89 2.77
CA PHE A 51 4.19 -3.28 2.61
C PHE A 51 5.05 -4.25 3.45
N ASP A 52 6.37 -4.09 3.41
CA ASP A 52 7.30 -4.90 4.21
C ASP A 52 7.08 -4.70 5.72
N LYS A 53 6.57 -3.55 6.11
CA LYS A 53 6.34 -3.13 7.48
C LYS A 53 4.96 -3.50 8.03
N ILE A 54 3.92 -3.43 7.21
CA ILE A 54 2.60 -3.98 7.53
C ILE A 54 2.71 -5.47 7.80
N THR A 55 3.52 -6.21 7.03
CA THR A 55 3.79 -7.64 7.25
C THR A 55 4.41 -7.91 8.63
N LYS A 56 5.22 -7.01 9.12
CA LYS A 56 5.85 -7.12 10.45
C LYS A 56 4.84 -6.97 11.61
N TYR A 57 3.86 -6.06 11.49
CA TYR A 57 2.88 -5.80 12.55
C TYR A 57 1.65 -6.70 12.48
N VAL A 58 1.20 -7.08 11.29
CA VAL A 58 0.00 -7.91 11.08
C VAL A 58 0.34 -9.40 11.00
N GLY A 59 1.61 -9.73 10.71
CA GLY A 59 2.08 -11.09 10.48
C GLY A 59 1.72 -11.61 9.08
N THR A 60 2.72 -12.19 8.40
CA THR A 60 2.59 -12.70 7.02
C THR A 60 1.47 -13.74 6.86
N SER A 61 1.23 -14.58 7.87
CA SER A 61 0.17 -15.58 7.84
C SER A 61 -1.24 -14.97 7.84
N LYS A 62 -1.44 -13.88 8.58
CA LYS A 62 -2.73 -13.15 8.60
C LYS A 62 -2.97 -12.46 7.26
N LEU A 63 -1.95 -11.80 6.68
CA LEU A 63 -2.04 -11.17 5.37
C LEU A 63 -2.32 -12.15 4.24
N ILE A 64 -1.68 -13.33 4.23
CA ILE A 64 -1.92 -14.36 3.22
C ILE A 64 -3.36 -14.88 3.30
N ASN A 65 -3.89 -15.12 4.50
CA ASN A 65 -5.27 -15.58 4.69
C ASN A 65 -6.30 -14.52 4.29
N ILE A 66 -6.00 -13.24 4.52
CA ILE A 66 -6.87 -12.13 4.18
C ILE A 66 -6.83 -11.86 2.66
N ALA A 67 -5.64 -11.86 2.03
CA ALA A 67 -5.49 -11.72 0.58
C ALA A 67 -6.17 -12.86 -0.22
N ALA A 68 -6.36 -14.02 0.39
CA ALA A 68 -7.07 -15.15 -0.21
C ALA A 68 -8.61 -15.06 -0.12
N ASN A 69 -9.16 -14.28 0.82
CA ASN A 69 -10.59 -14.31 1.16
C ASN A 69 -11.33 -12.97 1.12
N GLU A 70 -10.66 -11.82 1.08
CA GLU A 70 -11.34 -10.52 1.22
C GLU A 70 -10.79 -9.43 0.28
N ASN A 71 -11.61 -8.42 0.05
CA ASN A 71 -11.23 -7.24 -0.73
C ASN A 71 -10.12 -6.47 0.02
N LEU A 72 -9.03 -6.16 -0.67
CA LEU A 72 -7.81 -5.53 -0.13
C LEU A 72 -8.10 -4.22 0.65
N ASN A 73 -9.17 -3.52 0.29
CA ASN A 73 -9.58 -2.29 0.97
C ASN A 73 -9.98 -2.54 2.43
N ASN A 74 -10.63 -3.66 2.74
CA ASN A 74 -11.03 -3.99 4.11
C ASN A 74 -9.82 -4.27 5.02
N ILE A 75 -8.69 -4.71 4.44
CA ILE A 75 -7.45 -5.01 5.18
C ILE A 75 -6.76 -3.72 5.63
N ILE A 76 -6.73 -2.74 4.74
CA ILE A 76 -6.07 -1.44 4.96
C ILE A 76 -6.80 -0.69 6.07
N ASP A 77 -8.12 -0.81 6.14
CA ASP A 77 -8.96 -0.19 7.16
C ASP A 77 -8.81 -0.84 8.56
N ASP A 78 -8.39 -2.12 8.61
CA ASP A 78 -8.26 -2.90 9.86
C ASP A 78 -6.86 -2.82 10.50
N ILE A 79 -5.95 -1.98 9.95
CA ILE A 79 -4.61 -1.78 10.52
C ILE A 79 -4.70 -0.85 11.73
N GLU A 80 -4.71 -1.45 12.91
CA GLU A 80 -4.65 -0.69 14.16
C GLU A 80 -3.24 -0.13 14.40
N ASN A 81 -3.18 1.08 14.94
CA ASN A 81 -1.92 1.67 15.39
C ASN A 81 -1.54 1.08 16.76
N PRO A 82 -0.41 0.34 16.88
CA PRO A 82 -0.02 -0.31 18.14
C PRO A 82 0.30 0.66 19.27
N PHE A 83 0.48 1.95 18.97
CA PHE A 83 0.78 3.01 19.93
C PHE A 83 -0.44 3.82 20.36
N GLU A 84 -1.61 3.52 19.82
CA GLU A 84 -2.83 4.26 20.15
C GLU A 84 -3.26 4.04 21.60
N GLY A 85 -3.50 5.14 22.33
CA GLY A 85 -3.80 5.10 23.78
C GLY A 85 -2.59 4.91 24.67
N ASN A 86 -1.38 4.76 24.12
CA ASN A 86 -0.15 4.71 24.90
C ASN A 86 0.37 6.12 25.17
N ILE A 87 0.24 6.57 26.43
CA ILE A 87 0.58 7.93 26.86
C ILE A 87 2.04 8.31 26.57
N ASP A 88 2.98 7.39 26.72
CA ASP A 88 4.39 7.68 26.47
C ASP A 88 4.70 7.76 24.97
N ALA A 89 4.09 6.89 24.17
CA ALA A 89 4.18 6.97 22.72
C ALA A 89 3.53 8.27 22.17
N GLU A 90 2.40 8.70 22.74
CA GLU A 90 1.76 9.97 22.39
C GLU A 90 2.64 11.18 22.75
N LYS A 91 3.38 11.15 23.88
CA LYS A 91 4.36 12.18 24.24
C LYS A 91 5.51 12.24 23.25
N GLU A 92 6.02 11.08 22.83
CA GLU A 92 7.06 11.01 21.79
C GLU A 92 6.52 11.52 20.45
N GLY A 93 5.33 11.11 20.03
CA GLY A 93 4.65 11.61 18.84
C GLY A 93 4.48 13.13 18.87
N LYS A 94 4.08 13.71 20.01
CA LYS A 94 4.05 15.17 20.20
C LYS A 94 5.41 15.82 20.00
N LYS A 95 6.48 15.19 20.50
CA LYS A 95 7.84 15.68 20.29
C LYS A 95 8.20 15.72 18.82
N HIS A 96 7.89 14.66 18.07
CA HIS A 96 8.09 14.63 16.62
C HIS A 96 7.22 15.67 15.89
N TYR A 97 5.97 15.85 16.31
CA TYR A 97 5.05 16.86 15.76
C TYR A 97 5.64 18.28 15.85
N VAL A 98 6.28 18.60 16.98
CA VAL A 98 6.94 19.90 17.18
C VAL A 98 8.25 19.99 16.43
N LEU A 99 9.15 19.01 16.59
CA LEU A 99 10.51 19.05 16.05
C LEU A 99 10.56 18.99 14.52
N LYS A 100 9.59 18.32 13.89
CA LYS A 100 9.48 18.22 12.42
C LYS A 100 8.70 19.39 11.80
N GLY A 101 8.31 20.38 12.60
CA GLY A 101 7.66 21.60 12.13
C GLY A 101 6.17 21.47 11.84
N CYS A 102 5.53 20.33 12.12
CA CYS A 102 4.09 20.16 11.91
C CYS A 102 3.26 21.16 12.72
N ALA A 103 3.76 21.55 13.93
CA ALA A 103 3.16 22.55 14.80
C ALA A 103 3.30 24.01 14.34
N ALA A 104 4.08 24.26 13.28
CA ALA A 104 4.32 25.62 12.80
C ALA A 104 3.03 26.26 12.25
N LEU A 105 2.97 27.61 12.32
CA LEU A 105 1.79 28.36 11.84
C LEU A 105 1.54 28.23 10.33
N HIS A 106 2.57 27.94 9.54
CA HIS A 106 2.42 27.67 8.11
C HIS A 106 2.06 26.22 7.79
N CYS A 107 1.98 25.36 8.81
CA CYS A 107 1.56 23.96 8.75
C CYS A 107 0.25 23.78 9.53
N HIS A 108 0.17 22.80 10.43
CA HIS A 108 -1.08 22.42 11.12
C HIS A 108 -1.35 23.15 12.44
N GLY A 109 -0.41 24.02 12.86
CA GLY A 109 -0.51 24.76 14.11
C GLY A 109 -0.31 23.89 15.38
N PRO A 110 -0.20 24.53 16.56
CA PRO A 110 -0.05 23.83 17.82
C PRO A 110 -1.28 22.94 18.10
N LYS A 111 -1.05 21.68 18.54
CA LYS A 111 -2.09 20.69 18.81
C LYS A 111 -3.01 20.40 17.60
N GLY A 112 -2.55 20.68 16.39
CA GLY A 112 -3.33 20.40 15.18
C GLY A 112 -4.59 21.26 15.01
N ILE A 113 -4.63 22.45 15.57
CA ILE A 113 -5.81 23.35 15.48
C ILE A 113 -6.05 23.87 14.05
N GLY A 114 -5.10 23.68 13.15
CA GLY A 114 -5.08 24.27 11.84
C GLY A 114 -4.43 25.64 11.82
N SER A 115 -3.87 26.03 10.70
CA SER A 115 -3.33 27.36 10.42
C SER A 115 -3.11 27.51 8.92
N GLY A 116 -1.85 27.50 8.42
CA GLY A 116 -1.57 27.45 6.98
C GLY A 116 -1.93 26.14 6.31
N GLY A 117 -2.03 25.06 7.08
CA GLY A 117 -2.57 23.76 6.70
C GLY A 117 -3.88 23.43 7.44
N PRO A 118 -4.56 22.34 7.07
CA PRO A 118 -5.84 21.95 7.65
C PRO A 118 -5.73 21.58 9.14
N ALA A 119 -6.84 21.74 9.87
CA ALA A 119 -6.95 21.28 11.25
C ALA A 119 -6.93 19.75 11.30
N LEU A 120 -6.10 19.18 12.17
CA LEU A 120 -6.00 17.74 12.42
C LEU A 120 -6.80 17.31 13.65
N ASN A 121 -7.04 18.22 14.59
CA ASN A 121 -7.76 17.95 15.85
C ASN A 121 -9.26 17.78 15.72
N LYS A 122 -9.81 17.89 14.51
CA LYS A 122 -11.24 17.67 14.24
C LYS A 122 -11.56 16.21 13.89
N GLY A 123 -10.54 15.38 13.66
CA GLY A 123 -10.72 13.99 13.23
C GLY A 123 -11.26 13.83 11.81
N VAL A 124 -11.36 14.93 11.06
CA VAL A 124 -11.73 14.93 9.64
C VAL A 124 -10.52 15.38 8.85
N PHE A 125 -10.05 14.50 7.94
CA PHE A 125 -8.86 14.73 7.16
C PHE A 125 -9.24 14.98 5.70
N MET A 126 -8.72 16.06 5.11
CA MET A 126 -9.07 16.50 3.76
C MET A 126 -8.61 15.52 2.67
N HIS A 127 -7.51 14.80 2.89
CA HIS A 127 -6.86 13.93 1.92
C HIS A 127 -6.73 12.48 2.40
N SER A 128 -7.52 12.09 3.42
CA SER A 128 -7.44 10.77 4.05
C SER A 128 -8.77 10.44 4.73
N ASP A 129 -9.09 9.16 4.78
CA ASP A 129 -10.17 8.62 5.61
C ASP A 129 -9.83 8.61 7.12
N GLY A 130 -8.57 8.89 7.46
CA GLY A 130 -8.07 8.87 8.82
C GLY A 130 -7.58 7.50 9.28
N SER A 131 -7.57 6.47 8.41
CA SER A 131 -6.98 5.17 8.73
C SER A 131 -5.50 5.31 9.05
N THR A 132 -4.95 4.36 9.81
CA THR A 132 -3.51 4.35 10.15
C THR A 132 -2.66 4.34 8.91
N TYR A 133 -3.04 3.51 7.93
CA TYR A 133 -2.33 3.40 6.66
C TYR A 133 -2.32 4.73 5.89
N ALA A 134 -3.50 5.34 5.69
CA ALA A 134 -3.61 6.56 4.89
C ALA A 134 -2.87 7.75 5.53
N LEU A 135 -2.94 7.90 6.87
CA LEU A 135 -2.18 8.91 7.57
C LEU A 135 -0.67 8.66 7.49
N ALA A 136 -0.25 7.41 7.64
CA ALA A 136 1.15 7.03 7.52
C ALA A 136 1.68 7.26 6.10
N TYR A 137 0.90 6.91 5.09
CA TYR A 137 1.24 7.15 3.69
C TYR A 137 1.45 8.64 3.40
N ILE A 138 0.52 9.50 3.84
CA ILE A 138 0.62 10.95 3.66
C ILE A 138 1.85 11.54 4.38
N ILE A 139 2.11 11.12 5.60
CA ILE A 139 3.28 11.62 6.35
C ILE A 139 4.58 11.16 5.67
N THR A 140 4.62 9.92 5.17
CA THR A 140 5.80 9.37 4.51
C THR A 140 6.09 10.06 3.19
N ASN A 141 5.07 10.22 2.34
CA ASN A 141 5.23 10.62 0.94
C ASN A 141 4.89 12.09 0.68
N GLY A 142 4.25 12.76 1.64
CA GLY A 142 3.70 14.09 1.42
C GLY A 142 2.45 14.07 0.54
N ILE A 143 2.01 15.26 0.12
CA ILE A 143 0.89 15.45 -0.80
C ILE A 143 1.35 16.30 -1.97
N ALA A 144 1.37 15.71 -3.16
CA ALA A 144 1.81 16.39 -4.38
C ALA A 144 1.00 17.70 -4.62
N GLY A 145 1.68 18.76 -5.01
CA GLY A 145 1.06 20.06 -5.27
C GLY A 145 0.68 20.86 -4.01
N THR A 146 1.02 20.38 -2.81
CA THR A 146 0.75 21.07 -1.54
C THR A 146 2.04 21.43 -0.78
N LYS A 147 1.89 22.11 0.36
CA LYS A 147 3.00 22.37 1.29
C LYS A 147 3.30 21.17 2.22
N MET A 148 2.49 20.10 2.19
CA MET A 148 2.74 18.90 2.96
C MET A 148 3.88 18.10 2.33
N GLY A 149 5.08 18.25 2.88
CA GLY A 149 6.28 17.56 2.42
C GLY A 149 6.33 16.10 2.88
N ALA A 150 7.25 15.33 2.28
CA ALA A 150 7.53 13.95 2.63
C ALA A 150 8.47 13.86 3.85
N TYR A 151 8.14 13.02 4.82
CA TYR A 151 8.93 12.81 6.03
C TYR A 151 9.53 11.40 6.15
N GLY A 152 9.29 10.52 5.18
CA GLY A 152 9.76 9.13 5.20
C GLY A 152 11.27 8.95 5.27
N SER A 153 12.07 9.93 4.79
CA SER A 153 13.52 9.93 4.92
C SER A 153 14.03 10.44 6.28
N THR A 154 13.19 11.12 7.06
CA THR A 154 13.59 11.83 8.30
C THR A 154 12.89 11.32 9.56
N LEU A 155 11.86 10.51 9.41
CA LEU A 155 11.15 9.81 10.47
C LEU A 155 11.21 8.31 10.23
N LYS A 156 11.49 7.56 11.30
CA LYS A 156 11.35 6.11 11.30
C LYS A 156 9.87 5.75 11.38
N GLU A 157 9.55 4.51 11.09
CA GLU A 157 8.18 4.01 11.09
C GLU A 157 7.49 4.13 12.45
N ASP A 158 8.14 3.68 13.51
CA ASP A 158 7.61 3.79 14.85
C ASP A 158 7.39 5.25 15.26
N GLU A 159 8.25 6.17 14.80
CA GLU A 159 8.09 7.61 15.02
C GLU A 159 6.88 8.17 14.28
N ILE A 160 6.59 7.68 13.06
CA ILE A 160 5.38 8.04 12.30
C ILE A 160 4.13 7.50 12.99
N LEU A 161 4.14 6.24 13.43
CA LEU A 161 3.01 5.64 14.15
C LEU A 161 2.74 6.35 15.49
N LYS A 162 3.78 6.70 16.24
CA LYS A 162 3.67 7.52 17.46
C LYS A 162 3.13 8.91 17.16
N LEU A 163 3.56 9.52 16.05
CA LEU A 163 3.04 10.81 15.60
C LEU A 163 1.54 10.71 15.27
N ILE A 164 1.08 9.64 14.61
CA ILE A 164 -0.34 9.38 14.36
C ILE A 164 -1.11 9.18 15.66
N ALA A 165 -0.57 8.42 16.61
CA ALA A 165 -1.19 8.26 17.93
C ALA A 165 -1.38 9.61 18.65
N TYR A 166 -0.39 10.50 18.59
CA TYR A 166 -0.53 11.86 19.11
C TYR A 166 -1.61 12.66 18.37
N ILE A 167 -1.63 12.65 17.03
CA ILE A 167 -2.66 13.36 16.25
C ILE A 167 -4.05 12.90 16.67
N ARG A 168 -4.26 11.59 16.81
CA ARG A 168 -5.55 11.04 17.25
C ARG A 168 -5.87 11.36 18.71
N SER A 169 -4.87 11.43 19.60
CA SER A 169 -5.10 11.81 20.99
C SER A 169 -5.60 13.25 21.15
N VAL A 170 -5.24 14.15 20.25
CA VAL A 170 -5.74 15.54 20.25
C VAL A 170 -7.10 15.69 19.55
N THR A 171 -7.55 14.70 18.79
CA THR A 171 -8.90 14.69 18.17
C THR A 171 -10.00 14.23 19.12
N LYS A 172 -9.67 13.46 20.16
CA LYS A 172 -10.62 12.84 21.10
C LYS A 172 -11.11 13.76 22.22
N LYS A 173 -10.74 15.06 22.18
CA LYS A 173 -11.05 16.01 23.25
C LYS A 173 -12.12 17.01 22.84
#